data_767fb2e2f04ef1059352990690beec6e
#
_entry.id   767fb2e2f04ef1059352990690beec6e
#
_cell.length_a   1.000
_cell.length_b   1.000
_cell.length_c   1.000
_cell.angle_alpha   90.00
_cell.angle_beta   90.00
_cell.angle_gamma   90.00
#
_symmetry.space_group_name_H-M   'P 1'
#
loop_
_entity.id
_entity.type
_entity.pdbx_description
1 polymer ?
#
loop_
_entity_poly.entity_id
_entity_poly.type
_entity_poly.pdbx_seq_one_letter_code
_entity_poly.pdbx_strand_id
1 'polypeptide(L)'
;TGFIASHRQAEKIFRFLDEFQNDDTVFFCDPVMADDGQIYDIYDKAMCDAVTRLAKRADIISPNLTELCVLTGESYEVLSSSDPDDIAKAASSLLNDTLSTVIVTGIKKDDTVLNVVADKSGFKTVSSKKYGGSFSGTGDLFAAAVAGLTVKGEAPLCATEKAVEFLEGAIRDSYEENTDRNFGVNFEKYLGKLM
;
A
#
# COMPACT_ATOMS: atom_id res chain seq x y z
N THR A 1 8.83 0.64 5.50
CA THR A 1 8.16 0.19 6.75
C THR A 1 6.79 -0.35 6.44
N GLY A 2 6.25 -1.25 7.29
CA GLY A 2 4.88 -1.72 7.29
C GLY A 2 4.31 -1.59 8.70
N PHE A 3 3.69 -2.66 9.20
CA PHE A 3 3.06 -2.69 10.51
C PHE A 3 4.00 -2.30 11.66
N ILE A 4 3.54 -1.39 12.53
CA ILE A 4 4.26 -0.86 13.69
C ILE A 4 3.41 -1.08 14.93
N ALA A 5 3.89 -1.88 15.90
CA ALA A 5 3.12 -2.28 17.08
C ALA A 5 3.25 -1.31 18.28
N SER A 6 4.06 -0.26 18.22
CA SER A 6 4.24 0.66 19.36
C SER A 6 4.87 2.00 18.95
N HIS A 7 4.57 3.04 19.75
CA HIS A 7 5.22 4.36 19.63
C HIS A 7 6.75 4.28 19.66
N ARG A 8 7.30 3.38 20.50
CA ARG A 8 8.75 3.18 20.59
C ARG A 8 9.36 2.69 19.28
N GLN A 9 8.63 1.86 18.51
CA GLN A 9 9.10 1.45 17.18
C GLN A 9 9.07 2.62 16.21
N ALA A 10 7.99 3.40 16.18
CA ALA A 10 7.91 4.59 15.35
C ALA A 10 9.07 5.58 15.63
N GLU A 11 9.37 5.85 16.91
CA GLU A 11 10.49 6.70 17.29
C GLU A 11 11.85 6.15 16.82
N LYS A 12 12.04 4.82 16.89
CA LYS A 12 13.27 4.19 16.37
C LYS A 12 13.40 4.33 14.86
N ILE A 13 12.28 4.20 14.13
CA ILE A 13 12.27 4.39 12.68
C ILE A 13 12.62 5.84 12.34
N PHE A 14 12.05 6.83 13.04
CA PHE A 14 12.41 8.23 12.83
C PHE A 14 13.90 8.47 13.05
N ARG A 15 14.47 7.99 14.15
CA ARG A 15 15.92 8.12 14.43
C ARG A 15 16.78 7.43 13.36
N PHE A 16 16.35 6.25 12.91
CA PHE A 16 17.05 5.53 11.85
C PHE A 16 17.05 6.33 10.53
N LEU A 17 15.90 6.91 10.17
CA LEU A 17 15.81 7.77 8.99
C LEU A 17 16.64 9.04 9.13
N ASP A 18 16.67 9.66 10.33
CA ASP A 18 17.46 10.86 10.60
C ASP A 18 18.96 10.62 10.46
N GLU A 19 19.42 9.40 10.77
CA GLU A 19 20.83 9.03 10.75
C GLU A 19 21.30 8.49 9.39
N PHE A 20 20.45 7.72 8.69
CA PHE A 20 20.87 6.93 7.52
C PHE A 20 20.24 7.38 6.19
N GLN A 21 19.12 8.11 6.22
CA GLN A 21 18.48 8.57 4.98
C GLN A 21 19.36 9.63 4.30
N ASN A 22 19.58 9.46 3.00
CA ASN A 22 20.33 10.37 2.14
C ASN A 22 19.64 10.45 0.78
N ASP A 23 20.19 11.21 -0.16
CA ASP A 23 19.61 11.48 -1.48
C ASP A 23 19.43 10.22 -2.35
N ASP A 24 20.17 9.13 -2.07
CA ASP A 24 20.06 7.85 -2.76
C ASP A 24 19.10 6.89 -2.06
N THR A 25 18.55 7.25 -0.90
CA THR A 25 17.66 6.41 -0.11
C THR A 25 16.22 6.56 -0.59
N VAL A 26 15.56 5.44 -0.90
CA VAL A 26 14.11 5.40 -1.12
C VAL A 26 13.42 4.93 0.16
N PHE A 27 12.64 5.78 0.79
CA PHE A 27 11.80 5.41 1.92
C PHE A 27 10.39 5.06 1.45
N PHE A 28 10.11 3.76 1.42
CA PHE A 28 8.77 3.22 1.17
C PHE A 28 8.04 2.99 2.50
N CYS A 29 6.82 3.53 2.63
CA CYS A 29 5.98 3.33 3.81
C CYS A 29 4.63 2.72 3.42
N ASP A 30 4.36 1.52 3.91
CA ASP A 30 3.03 0.94 3.97
C ASP A 30 2.39 1.36 5.29
N PRO A 31 1.40 2.28 5.29
CA PRO A 31 0.93 2.94 6.50
C PRO A 31 -0.11 2.10 7.25
N VAL A 32 0.24 0.83 7.53
CA VAL A 32 -0.66 -0.16 8.13
C VAL A 32 -1.21 0.32 9.45
N MET A 33 -2.52 0.64 9.50
CA MET A 33 -3.20 1.09 10.73
C MET A 33 -4.72 0.84 10.72
N ALA A 34 -5.31 0.51 9.55
CA ALA A 34 -6.75 0.41 9.42
C ALA A 34 -7.14 -0.47 8.21
N ASP A 35 -8.35 -1.04 8.21
CA ASP A 35 -8.92 -1.74 7.04
C ASP A 35 -10.46 -1.75 7.13
N ASP A 36 -11.15 -1.90 5.98
CA ASP A 36 -12.61 -1.96 5.82
C ASP A 36 -13.37 -0.90 6.67
N GLY A 37 -12.87 0.35 6.66
CA GLY A 37 -13.46 1.50 7.35
C GLY A 37 -13.16 1.59 8.86
N GLN A 38 -12.31 0.72 9.40
CA GLN A 38 -12.03 0.66 10.84
C GLN A 38 -10.53 0.74 11.14
N ILE A 39 -10.16 1.55 12.13
CA ILE A 39 -8.81 1.55 12.70
C ILE A 39 -8.66 0.28 13.55
N TYR A 40 -7.49 -0.36 13.46
CA TYR A 40 -7.21 -1.56 14.28
C TYR A 40 -7.22 -1.24 15.78
N ASP A 41 -7.79 -2.14 16.59
CA ASP A 41 -7.98 -1.94 18.04
C ASP A 41 -6.68 -1.61 18.80
N ILE A 42 -5.54 -2.03 18.29
CA ILE A 42 -4.23 -1.75 18.91
C ILE A 42 -3.69 -0.35 18.59
N TYR A 43 -4.35 0.40 17.69
CA TYR A 43 -3.95 1.75 17.28
C TYR A 43 -4.79 2.80 18.01
N ASP A 44 -4.18 3.55 18.90
CA ASP A 44 -4.75 4.79 19.41
C ASP A 44 -4.49 5.96 18.46
N LYS A 45 -5.08 7.11 18.77
CA LYS A 45 -4.90 8.33 17.97
C LYS A 45 -3.43 8.71 17.81
N ALA A 46 -2.64 8.58 18.86
CA ALA A 46 -1.22 8.95 18.85
C ALA A 46 -0.39 8.00 17.97
N MET A 47 -0.76 6.70 17.89
CA MET A 47 -0.17 5.78 16.92
C MET A 47 -0.53 6.11 15.48
N CYS A 48 -1.81 6.42 15.20
CA CYS A 48 -2.22 6.89 13.87
C CYS A 48 -1.48 8.18 13.47
N ASP A 49 -1.33 9.13 14.39
CA ASP A 49 -0.56 10.35 14.16
C ASP A 49 0.93 10.04 13.87
N ALA A 50 1.52 9.05 14.54
CA ALA A 50 2.90 8.63 14.29
C ALA A 50 3.06 7.99 12.90
N VAL A 51 2.15 7.09 12.49
CA VAL A 51 2.16 6.47 11.16
C VAL A 51 1.93 7.53 10.08
N THR A 52 0.99 8.47 10.30
CA THR A 52 0.76 9.60 9.38
C THR A 52 2.03 10.44 9.18
N ARG A 53 2.79 10.69 10.24
CA ARG A 53 4.08 11.40 10.14
C ARG A 53 5.13 10.62 9.34
N LEU A 54 5.20 9.30 9.51
CA LEU A 54 6.07 8.43 8.70
C LEU A 54 5.67 8.47 7.23
N ALA A 55 4.37 8.33 6.94
CA ALA A 55 3.84 8.41 5.57
C ALA A 55 4.19 9.74 4.89
N LYS A 56 4.06 10.86 5.59
CA LYS A 56 4.42 12.20 5.06
C LYS A 56 5.92 12.39 4.78
N ARG A 57 6.78 11.59 5.42
CA ARG A 57 8.23 11.63 5.22
C ARG A 57 8.70 10.65 4.14
N ALA A 58 7.86 9.72 3.72
CA ALA A 58 8.20 8.72 2.73
C ALA A 58 8.29 9.32 1.31
N ASP A 59 9.03 8.66 0.44
CA ASP A 59 9.06 8.94 -1.00
C ASP A 59 7.86 8.32 -1.69
N ILE A 60 7.46 7.14 -1.23
CA ILE A 60 6.32 6.35 -1.74
C ILE A 60 5.53 5.79 -0.57
N ILE A 61 4.19 5.83 -0.67
CA ILE A 61 3.29 5.16 0.28
C ILE A 61 2.29 4.25 -0.43
N SER A 62 1.82 3.19 0.27
CA SER A 62 0.86 2.21 -0.27
C SER A 62 -0.39 2.06 0.60
N PRO A 63 -1.15 3.13 0.91
CA PRO A 63 -2.33 3.01 1.76
C PRO A 63 -3.43 2.17 1.08
N ASN A 64 -4.18 1.38 1.87
CA ASN A 64 -5.50 0.93 1.46
C ASN A 64 -6.49 2.11 1.53
N LEU A 65 -7.74 1.89 1.11
CA LEU A 65 -8.74 2.98 1.05
C LEU A 65 -9.07 3.56 2.44
N THR A 66 -9.08 2.74 3.49
CA THR A 66 -9.32 3.20 4.86
C THR A 66 -8.17 4.05 5.38
N GLU A 67 -6.95 3.61 5.13
CA GLU A 67 -5.74 4.34 5.48
C GLU A 67 -5.65 5.67 4.73
N LEU A 68 -6.02 5.69 3.44
CA LEU A 68 -6.13 6.93 2.68
C LEU A 68 -7.08 7.92 3.37
N CYS A 69 -8.26 7.45 3.83
CA CYS A 69 -9.21 8.28 4.56
C CYS A 69 -8.61 8.82 5.87
N VAL A 70 -7.88 8.01 6.63
CA VAL A 70 -7.20 8.46 7.84
C VAL A 70 -6.14 9.52 7.54
N LEU A 71 -5.38 9.35 6.45
CA LEU A 71 -4.30 10.26 6.06
C LEU A 71 -4.82 11.60 5.54
N THR A 72 -5.97 11.60 4.85
CA THR A 72 -6.57 12.81 4.22
C THR A 72 -7.61 13.47 5.09
N GLY A 73 -8.24 12.74 6.02
CA GLY A 73 -9.41 13.18 6.79
C GLY A 73 -10.74 13.04 6.03
N GLU A 74 -10.73 12.34 4.88
CA GLU A 74 -11.94 12.06 4.11
C GLU A 74 -12.80 10.97 4.78
N SER A 75 -14.11 10.93 4.46
CA SER A 75 -15.01 9.86 4.93
C SER A 75 -14.84 8.59 4.12
N TYR A 76 -14.72 7.45 4.81
CA TYR A 76 -14.67 6.14 4.16
C TYR A 76 -15.96 5.82 3.40
N GLU A 77 -17.12 6.17 3.96
CA GLU A 77 -18.43 5.95 3.32
C GLU A 77 -18.52 6.69 1.98
N VAL A 78 -17.89 7.87 1.89
CA VAL A 78 -17.86 8.68 0.67
C VAL A 78 -16.87 8.06 -0.32
N LEU A 79 -15.61 7.88 0.06
CA LEU A 79 -14.58 7.40 -0.87
C LEU A 79 -14.80 5.95 -1.32
N SER A 80 -15.39 5.07 -0.49
CA SER A 80 -15.67 3.67 -0.88
C SER A 80 -16.73 3.53 -1.97
N SER A 81 -17.57 4.55 -2.14
CA SER A 81 -18.59 4.63 -3.20
C SER A 81 -18.19 5.52 -4.38
N SER A 82 -17.02 6.16 -4.30
CA SER A 82 -16.55 7.11 -5.31
C SER A 82 -15.91 6.43 -6.52
N ASP A 83 -15.77 7.18 -7.60
CA ASP A 83 -15.02 6.77 -8.76
C ASP A 83 -13.50 6.85 -8.53
N PRO A 84 -12.69 6.11 -9.31
CA PRO A 84 -11.23 6.16 -9.20
C PRO A 84 -10.62 7.56 -9.30
N ASP A 85 -11.26 8.46 -10.04
CA ASP A 85 -10.83 9.87 -10.18
C ASP A 85 -10.87 10.63 -8.85
N ASP A 86 -11.89 10.41 -8.02
CA ASP A 86 -12.02 11.08 -6.73
C ASP A 86 -11.06 10.48 -5.71
N ILE A 87 -10.85 9.16 -5.75
CA ILE A 87 -9.81 8.49 -4.96
C ILE A 87 -8.43 9.02 -5.34
N ALA A 88 -8.16 9.21 -6.64
CA ALA A 88 -6.91 9.77 -7.13
C ALA A 88 -6.72 11.22 -6.68
N LYS A 89 -7.76 12.05 -6.64
CA LYS A 89 -7.70 13.42 -6.09
C LYS A 89 -7.34 13.41 -4.60
N ALA A 90 -7.98 12.53 -3.82
CA ALA A 90 -7.65 12.36 -2.41
C ALA A 90 -6.19 11.91 -2.22
N ALA A 91 -5.72 10.92 -3.00
CA ALA A 91 -4.33 10.48 -3.00
C ALA A 91 -3.37 11.61 -3.37
N SER A 92 -3.68 12.37 -4.42
CA SER A 92 -2.85 13.48 -4.89
C SER A 92 -2.73 14.62 -3.87
N SER A 93 -3.72 14.79 -2.99
CA SER A 93 -3.68 15.81 -1.93
C SER A 93 -2.59 15.55 -0.88
N LEU A 94 -2.09 14.33 -0.77
CA LEU A 94 -1.00 13.95 0.13
C LEU A 94 0.39 14.25 -0.45
N LEU A 95 0.51 14.40 -1.78
CA LEU A 95 1.78 14.64 -2.43
C LEU A 95 2.42 15.93 -1.91
N ASN A 96 3.72 15.89 -1.71
CA ASN A 96 4.52 17.04 -1.25
C ASN A 96 5.90 17.02 -1.91
N ASP A 97 6.88 17.73 -1.38
CA ASP A 97 8.23 17.77 -1.97
C ASP A 97 9.00 16.46 -1.78
N THR A 98 8.72 15.71 -0.72
CA THR A 98 9.33 14.40 -0.45
C THR A 98 8.43 13.27 -1.01
N LEU A 99 7.16 13.22 -0.60
CA LEU A 99 6.22 12.20 -1.04
C LEU A 99 5.86 12.42 -2.51
N SER A 100 6.48 11.63 -3.37
CA SER A 100 6.36 11.73 -4.82
C SER A 100 5.27 10.82 -5.41
N THR A 101 4.93 9.74 -4.70
CA THR A 101 3.98 8.73 -5.21
C THR A 101 3.09 8.17 -4.10
N VAL A 102 1.80 8.09 -4.37
CA VAL A 102 0.79 7.43 -3.53
C VAL A 102 0.15 6.30 -4.32
N ILE A 103 0.21 5.09 -3.79
CA ILE A 103 -0.38 3.88 -4.40
C ILE A 103 -1.54 3.43 -3.54
N VAL A 104 -2.78 3.83 -3.88
CA VAL A 104 -3.96 3.36 -3.15
C VAL A 104 -4.29 1.95 -3.57
N THR A 105 -4.27 1.01 -2.62
CA THR A 105 -4.36 -0.43 -2.89
C THR A 105 -5.73 -1.01 -2.56
N GLY A 106 -6.07 -2.13 -3.22
CA GLY A 106 -7.14 -3.01 -2.80
C GLY A 106 -8.56 -2.47 -2.97
N ILE A 107 -8.78 -1.50 -3.87
CA ILE A 107 -10.11 -0.92 -4.15
C ILE A 107 -10.97 -1.98 -4.84
N LYS A 108 -11.98 -2.48 -4.13
CA LYS A 108 -12.87 -3.54 -4.62
C LYS A 108 -13.95 -2.92 -5.51
N LYS A 109 -14.03 -3.34 -6.78
CA LYS A 109 -15.06 -2.89 -7.72
C LYS A 109 -15.57 -4.09 -8.53
N ASP A 110 -16.78 -4.54 -8.24
CA ASP A 110 -17.41 -5.72 -8.86
C ASP A 110 -16.48 -6.96 -8.77
N ASP A 111 -16.10 -7.50 -9.93
CA ASP A 111 -15.20 -8.66 -10.08
C ASP A 111 -13.73 -8.28 -10.22
N THR A 112 -13.37 -7.02 -9.95
CA THR A 112 -12.01 -6.52 -10.06
C THR A 112 -11.51 -5.91 -8.76
N VAL A 113 -10.18 -5.88 -8.62
CA VAL A 113 -9.46 -5.10 -7.63
C VAL A 113 -8.67 -4.04 -8.37
N LEU A 114 -8.84 -2.79 -8.00
CA LEU A 114 -8.12 -1.65 -8.57
C LEU A 114 -7.06 -1.16 -7.59
N ASN A 115 -5.95 -0.69 -8.15
CA ASN A 115 -4.95 0.10 -7.46
C ASN A 115 -4.80 1.43 -8.20
N VAL A 116 -4.76 2.54 -7.47
CA VAL A 116 -4.58 3.89 -8.03
C VAL A 116 -3.17 4.37 -7.72
N VAL A 117 -2.38 4.60 -8.75
CA VAL A 117 -1.02 5.17 -8.62
C VAL A 117 -1.09 6.65 -8.98
N ALA A 118 -0.91 7.53 -8.01
CA ALA A 118 -0.95 8.98 -8.17
C ALA A 118 0.45 9.57 -7.93
N ASP A 119 0.87 10.46 -8.83
CA ASP A 119 2.10 11.25 -8.74
C ASP A 119 1.88 12.69 -9.24
N LYS A 120 2.92 13.50 -9.29
CA LYS A 120 2.85 14.91 -9.75
C LYS A 120 2.45 15.07 -11.22
N SER A 121 2.50 14.01 -12.04
CA SER A 121 2.11 14.03 -13.46
C SER A 121 0.64 13.65 -13.68
N GLY A 122 -0.03 13.12 -12.65
CA GLY A 122 -1.42 12.66 -12.68
C GLY A 122 -1.60 11.32 -12.00
N PHE A 123 -2.51 10.51 -12.50
CA PHE A 123 -2.72 9.16 -11.95
C PHE A 123 -2.95 8.11 -13.04
N LYS A 124 -2.74 6.85 -12.67
CA LYS A 124 -3.06 5.66 -13.44
C LYS A 124 -3.73 4.62 -12.54
N THR A 125 -4.56 3.79 -13.14
CA THR A 125 -5.17 2.63 -12.47
C THR A 125 -4.54 1.34 -12.96
N VAL A 126 -4.25 0.43 -12.02
CA VAL A 126 -3.79 -0.92 -12.30
C VAL A 126 -4.83 -1.89 -11.74
N SER A 127 -5.39 -2.75 -12.58
CA SER A 127 -6.47 -3.66 -12.21
C SER A 127 -6.05 -5.11 -12.27
N SER A 128 -6.64 -5.93 -11.41
CA SER A 128 -6.56 -7.39 -11.44
C SER A 128 -7.93 -8.00 -11.24
N LYS A 129 -8.07 -9.28 -11.58
CA LYS A 129 -9.29 -10.03 -11.29
C LYS A 129 -9.38 -10.35 -9.80
N LYS A 130 -10.59 -10.27 -9.25
CA LYS A 130 -10.88 -10.64 -7.88
C LYS A 130 -11.12 -12.14 -7.76
N TYR A 131 -10.40 -12.81 -6.85
CA TYR A 131 -10.56 -14.23 -6.55
C TYR A 131 -10.99 -14.41 -5.09
N GLY A 132 -12.28 -14.63 -4.90
CA GLY A 132 -12.84 -14.84 -3.55
C GLY A 132 -12.68 -13.63 -2.63
N GLY A 133 -12.30 -13.87 -1.36
CA GLY A 133 -12.02 -12.83 -0.37
C GLY A 133 -10.53 -12.51 -0.23
N SER A 134 -10.17 -11.81 0.83
CA SER A 134 -8.77 -11.44 1.11
C SER A 134 -7.96 -12.63 1.66
N PHE A 135 -6.66 -12.63 1.41
CA PHE A 135 -5.66 -13.50 2.02
C PHE A 135 -4.73 -12.65 2.91
N SER A 136 -4.37 -13.17 4.08
CA SER A 136 -3.45 -12.49 4.99
C SER A 136 -2.08 -12.25 4.33
N GLY A 137 -1.47 -11.10 4.58
CA GLY A 137 -0.12 -10.76 4.11
C GLY A 137 0.00 -10.36 2.63
N THR A 138 -1.10 -10.27 1.87
CA THR A 138 -1.04 -9.82 0.48
C THR A 138 -0.59 -8.36 0.35
N GLY A 139 -0.97 -7.49 1.31
CA GLY A 139 -0.49 -6.11 1.40
C GLY A 139 1.01 -6.05 1.62
N ASP A 140 1.53 -6.84 2.57
CA ASP A 140 2.97 -6.91 2.87
C ASP A 140 3.78 -7.39 1.66
N LEU A 141 3.29 -8.42 0.95
CA LEU A 141 3.92 -8.91 -0.28
C LEU A 141 3.90 -7.86 -1.40
N PHE A 142 2.78 -7.15 -1.55
CA PHE A 142 2.67 -6.05 -2.51
C PHE A 142 3.68 -4.96 -2.21
N ALA A 143 3.69 -4.46 -0.97
CA ALA A 143 4.59 -3.39 -0.53
C ALA A 143 6.07 -3.80 -0.70
N ALA A 144 6.42 -5.04 -0.32
CA ALA A 144 7.77 -5.57 -0.49
C ALA A 144 8.18 -5.68 -1.97
N ALA A 145 7.28 -6.15 -2.84
CA ALA A 145 7.53 -6.28 -4.27
C ALA A 145 7.74 -4.90 -4.92
N VAL A 146 6.85 -3.94 -4.66
CA VAL A 146 6.97 -2.57 -5.20
C VAL A 146 8.24 -1.90 -4.70
N ALA A 147 8.54 -1.97 -3.39
CA ALA A 147 9.75 -1.40 -2.82
C ALA A 147 11.02 -2.00 -3.45
N GLY A 148 11.09 -3.33 -3.58
CA GLY A 148 12.22 -4.01 -4.18
C GLY A 148 12.44 -3.65 -5.66
N LEU A 149 11.37 -3.58 -6.44
CA LEU A 149 11.44 -3.20 -7.86
C LEU A 149 11.85 -1.71 -8.03
N THR A 150 11.33 -0.83 -7.17
CA THR A 150 11.69 0.60 -7.21
C THR A 150 13.19 0.80 -6.90
N VAL A 151 13.73 0.10 -5.90
CA VAL A 151 15.17 0.16 -5.59
C VAL A 151 16.03 -0.41 -6.73
N LYS A 152 15.50 -1.32 -7.54
CA LYS A 152 16.15 -1.81 -8.78
C LYS A 152 16.06 -0.83 -9.95
N GLY A 153 15.39 0.32 -9.79
CA GLY A 153 15.27 1.38 -10.79
C GLY A 153 13.97 1.35 -11.60
N GLU A 154 13.01 0.51 -11.24
CA GLU A 154 11.69 0.54 -11.89
C GLU A 154 10.90 1.79 -11.45
N ALA A 155 10.20 2.41 -12.39
CA ALA A 155 9.25 3.47 -12.06
C ALA A 155 8.11 2.90 -11.17
N PRO A 156 7.57 3.65 -10.17
CA PRO A 156 6.56 3.16 -9.24
C PRO A 156 5.32 2.56 -9.93
N LEU A 157 4.88 3.11 -11.06
CA LEU A 157 3.79 2.55 -11.85
C LEU A 157 4.15 1.15 -12.40
N CYS A 158 5.30 1.00 -13.04
CA CYS A 158 5.76 -0.30 -13.58
C CYS A 158 5.97 -1.32 -12.45
N ALA A 159 6.54 -0.89 -11.31
CA ALA A 159 6.68 -1.72 -10.13
C ALA A 159 5.32 -2.19 -9.59
N THR A 160 4.31 -1.31 -9.58
CA THR A 160 2.93 -1.65 -9.21
C THR A 160 2.31 -2.66 -10.17
N GLU A 161 2.46 -2.48 -11.49
CA GLU A 161 1.94 -3.41 -12.51
C GLU A 161 2.53 -4.82 -12.31
N LYS A 162 3.85 -4.93 -12.14
CA LYS A 162 4.53 -6.21 -11.89
C LYS A 162 4.10 -6.84 -10.57
N ALA A 163 3.95 -6.06 -9.49
CA ALA A 163 3.50 -6.55 -8.19
C ALA A 163 2.06 -7.05 -8.25
N VAL A 164 1.18 -6.37 -8.98
CA VAL A 164 -0.21 -6.80 -9.21
C VAL A 164 -0.25 -8.11 -10.00
N GLU A 165 0.52 -8.24 -11.09
CA GLU A 165 0.59 -9.47 -11.88
C GLU A 165 1.15 -10.66 -11.07
N PHE A 166 2.17 -10.41 -10.25
CA PHE A 166 2.75 -11.38 -9.31
C PHE A 166 1.69 -11.89 -8.32
N LEU A 167 0.99 -10.97 -7.66
CA LEU A 167 -0.01 -11.31 -6.65
C LEU A 167 -1.28 -11.93 -7.25
N GLU A 168 -1.74 -11.46 -8.40
CA GLU A 168 -2.91 -12.04 -9.06
C GLU A 168 -2.73 -13.54 -9.32
N GLY A 169 -1.56 -13.93 -9.82
CA GLY A 169 -1.21 -15.34 -10.01
C GLY A 169 -1.23 -16.13 -8.70
N ALA A 170 -0.57 -15.62 -7.67
CA ALA A 170 -0.49 -16.27 -6.37
C ALA A 170 -1.86 -16.40 -5.67
N ILE A 171 -2.68 -15.34 -5.73
CA ILE A 171 -4.03 -15.33 -5.16
C ILE A 171 -4.95 -16.31 -5.91
N ARG A 172 -4.91 -16.31 -7.25
CA ARG A 172 -5.69 -17.24 -8.07
C ARG A 172 -5.41 -18.69 -7.69
N ASP A 173 -4.15 -19.08 -7.70
CA ASP A 173 -3.76 -20.45 -7.41
C ASP A 173 -4.12 -20.85 -5.97
N SER A 174 -3.86 -19.97 -4.99
CA SER A 174 -4.24 -20.24 -3.61
C SER A 174 -5.76 -20.37 -3.43
N TYR A 175 -6.54 -19.60 -4.20
CA TYR A 175 -8.00 -19.70 -4.22
C TYR A 175 -8.47 -21.04 -4.83
N GLU A 176 -7.90 -21.45 -5.97
CA GLU A 176 -8.23 -22.71 -6.65
C GLU A 176 -7.81 -23.94 -5.82
N GLU A 177 -6.70 -23.85 -5.11
CA GLU A 177 -6.17 -24.88 -4.20
C GLU A 177 -6.89 -24.90 -2.84
N ASN A 178 -7.83 -23.99 -2.58
CA ASN A 178 -8.52 -23.83 -1.29
C ASN A 178 -7.54 -23.65 -0.10
N THR A 179 -6.43 -22.93 -0.31
CA THR A 179 -5.46 -22.62 0.74
C THR A 179 -6.17 -21.85 1.89
N ASP A 180 -5.84 -22.19 3.14
CA ASP A 180 -6.33 -21.43 4.29
C ASP A 180 -5.82 -19.98 4.22
N ARG A 181 -6.76 -19.04 4.18
CA ARG A 181 -6.49 -17.61 3.98
C ARG A 181 -5.63 -16.98 5.07
N ASN A 182 -5.60 -17.60 6.26
CA ASN A 182 -4.78 -17.15 7.37
C ASN A 182 -3.28 -17.42 7.15
N PHE A 183 -2.94 -18.39 6.31
CA PHE A 183 -1.54 -18.71 5.97
C PHE A 183 -0.99 -17.90 4.78
N GLY A 184 -1.81 -17.01 4.20
CA GLY A 184 -1.39 -16.20 3.06
C GLY A 184 -1.54 -16.92 1.72
N VAL A 185 -0.76 -16.50 0.73
CA VAL A 185 -0.82 -17.02 -0.65
C VAL A 185 0.42 -17.81 -1.02
N ASN A 186 0.28 -18.79 -1.91
CA ASN A 186 1.36 -19.62 -2.46
C ASN A 186 2.10 -18.82 -3.55
N PHE A 187 3.02 -17.95 -3.15
CA PHE A 187 3.64 -16.97 -4.05
C PHE A 187 4.97 -17.42 -4.66
N GLU A 188 5.62 -18.45 -4.16
CA GLU A 188 7.02 -18.81 -4.47
C GLU A 188 7.24 -19.05 -5.98
N LYS A 189 6.29 -19.70 -6.64
CA LYS A 189 6.36 -19.96 -8.08
C LYS A 189 6.23 -18.72 -8.97
N TYR A 190 5.78 -17.62 -8.39
CA TYR A 190 5.61 -16.33 -9.08
C TYR A 190 6.76 -15.36 -8.87
N LEU A 191 7.76 -15.68 -8.02
CA LEU A 191 8.90 -14.81 -7.75
C LEU A 191 9.68 -14.43 -9.03
N GLY A 192 9.70 -15.31 -10.03
CA GLY A 192 10.30 -15.02 -11.33
C GLY A 192 9.72 -13.79 -12.07
N LYS A 193 8.49 -13.37 -11.73
CA LYS A 193 7.88 -12.16 -12.31
C LYS A 193 8.44 -10.85 -11.77
N LEU A 194 9.19 -10.91 -10.66
CA LEU A 194 9.82 -9.76 -10.00
C LEU A 194 11.32 -9.60 -10.36
N MET A 195 11.84 -10.46 -11.26
CA MET A 195 13.26 -10.43 -11.68
C MET A 195 13.48 -9.57 -12.94
#